data_61cbc0a0cfe0a965e1cab7ee6e040c42
#
_entry.id   61cbc0a0cfe0a965e1cab7ee6e040c42
#
_cell.length_a   1.000
_cell.length_b   1.000
_cell.length_c   1.000
_cell.angle_alpha   90.00
_cell.angle_beta   90.00
_cell.angle_gamma   90.00
#
_symmetry.space_group_name_H-M   'P 1'
#
loop_
_entity.id
_entity.type
_entity.pdbx_description
1 polymer ?
#
loop_
_entity_poly.entity_id
_entity_poly.type
_entity_poly.pdbx_seq_one_letter_code
_entity_poly.pdbx_strand_id
1 'polypeptide(L)'
;MKRIIATRLSVWLLGIAFSLSIMAQENVHAQSETYQWPSDALVVQNLHSWQDLKFGVLLHWGLYSVPGIVESWSICDEDWITRDTTCTYQQYMDWYFSLADEFNPTQFDPAQWADVCSEAGMRYMIFTTKHHDGFCMFDSNETDFTIARHAFRNDDRRDVLKHVLDAYRNRNFVVGTYFSKPDWHSQDYWWDVYGKKGRNVNYSTKQHPDRWNRFKQFTYCQLDEILSRYGKVDILWLDGGWVWPGNRGQDIDMPRIAQMARSHQPGIIIVDRTIHGPYENYQTPERTIPETQLDYPWESCIPLSDDWGYVRNPRWKSASKVIATLVEVVAKGGNLVLGIGPTPEGTIQPEVVERLKEIGRWLRLNGKAIYGTCPTNHYHEGNLWFTASKDGKSRYAIYLPKEEEPMPLSITWSNNIPRKGARLLATDKKMRTTVKGNQATVFLPKNMKKEAFALEIF
;
A
#
# COMPACT_ATOMS: atom_id res chain seq x y z
N MET A 1 14.64 60.14 64.71
CA MET A 1 14.04 58.82 64.76
C MET A 1 13.00 58.73 63.60
N LYS A 2 13.36 58.18 62.47
CA LYS A 2 12.48 58.07 61.32
C LYS A 2 12.11 56.59 61.15
N ARG A 3 10.82 56.26 61.24
CA ARG A 3 10.26 54.95 60.95
C ARG A 3 10.02 54.88 59.44
N ILE A 4 10.59 53.89 58.84
CA ILE A 4 10.37 53.53 57.43
C ILE A 4 9.19 52.55 57.39
N ILE A 5 8.12 52.93 56.67
CA ILE A 5 6.96 52.11 56.42
C ILE A 5 7.26 51.39 55.10
N ALA A 6 7.35 50.04 55.11
CA ALA A 6 7.50 49.24 53.97
C ALA A 6 6.12 48.90 53.40
N THR A 7 5.81 49.42 52.22
CA THR A 7 4.60 49.11 51.44
C THR A 7 4.87 47.88 50.66
N ARG A 8 4.13 46.80 50.93
CA ARG A 8 4.15 45.57 50.10
C ARG A 8 3.25 45.80 48.90
N LEU A 9 3.85 45.85 47.70
CA LEU A 9 3.15 45.76 46.43
C LEU A 9 2.89 44.25 46.12
N SER A 10 1.61 43.88 46.16
CA SER A 10 1.16 42.57 45.69
C SER A 10 0.99 42.63 44.18
N VAL A 11 1.90 42.00 43.44
CA VAL A 11 1.78 41.84 42.00
C VAL A 11 0.89 40.62 41.74
N TRP A 12 -0.32 40.85 41.23
CA TRP A 12 -1.18 39.81 40.70
C TRP A 12 -0.69 39.46 39.29
N LEU A 13 0.00 38.33 39.18
CA LEU A 13 0.27 37.67 37.89
C LEU A 13 -1.01 37.00 37.40
N LEU A 14 -1.72 37.66 36.51
CA LEU A 14 -2.73 37.01 35.67
C LEU A 14 -2.00 36.07 34.71
N GLY A 15 -1.97 34.79 35.06
CA GLY A 15 -1.60 33.71 34.13
C GLY A 15 -2.66 33.55 33.04
N ILE A 16 -2.45 34.17 31.88
CA ILE A 16 -3.19 33.83 30.67
C ILE A 16 -2.69 32.44 30.25
N ALA A 17 -3.43 31.41 30.61
CA ALA A 17 -3.26 30.09 30.05
C ALA A 17 -3.70 30.15 28.56
N PHE A 18 -2.75 30.37 27.66
CA PHE A 18 -2.94 30.06 26.27
C PHE A 18 -3.07 28.54 26.17
N SER A 19 -4.30 28.05 26.10
CA SER A 19 -4.59 26.70 25.64
C SER A 19 -4.19 26.66 24.18
N LEU A 20 -2.96 26.28 23.89
CA LEU A 20 -2.58 25.77 22.58
C LEU A 20 -3.39 24.49 22.38
N SER A 21 -4.55 24.62 21.75
CA SER A 21 -5.18 23.50 21.06
C SER A 21 -4.23 23.14 19.93
N ILE A 22 -3.28 22.26 20.22
CA ILE A 22 -2.64 21.47 19.18
C ILE A 22 -3.79 20.66 18.59
N MET A 23 -4.36 21.15 17.50
CA MET A 23 -5.14 20.30 16.61
C MET A 23 -4.16 19.22 16.19
N ALA A 24 -4.21 18.08 16.86
CA ALA A 24 -3.53 16.89 16.40
C ALA A 24 -4.02 16.72 14.97
N GLN A 25 -3.14 16.88 14.00
CA GLN A 25 -3.40 16.54 12.61
C GLN A 25 -3.77 15.09 12.69
N GLU A 26 -5.06 14.76 12.45
CA GLU A 26 -5.51 13.37 12.45
C GLU A 26 -4.59 12.61 11.52
N ASN A 27 -3.86 11.67 12.06
CA ASN A 27 -2.98 10.84 11.29
C ASN A 27 -3.88 9.97 10.39
N VAL A 28 -4.10 10.40 9.15
CA VAL A 28 -4.95 9.70 8.16
C VAL A 28 -4.45 8.27 7.86
N HIS A 29 -3.28 7.92 8.37
CA HIS A 29 -2.69 6.58 8.28
C HIS A 29 -2.77 5.82 9.61
N ALA A 30 -3.41 6.38 10.65
CA ALA A 30 -3.59 5.68 11.92
C ALA A 30 -4.45 4.43 11.70
N GLN A 31 -4.03 3.34 12.32
CA GLN A 31 -4.79 2.08 12.29
C GLN A 31 -5.94 2.13 13.30
N SER A 32 -7.04 1.45 12.99
CA SER A 32 -8.13 1.27 13.93
C SER A 32 -7.71 0.33 15.07
N GLU A 33 -8.02 0.72 16.29
CA GLU A 33 -7.97 -0.18 17.44
C GLU A 33 -9.15 -1.16 17.47
N THR A 34 -10.20 -0.88 16.68
CA THR A 34 -11.45 -1.65 16.66
C THR A 34 -11.77 -2.14 15.23
N TYR A 35 -11.08 -3.17 14.78
CA TYR A 35 -11.35 -3.80 13.49
C TYR A 35 -12.71 -4.54 13.50
N GLN A 36 -13.47 -4.42 12.41
CA GLN A 36 -14.75 -5.11 12.23
C GLN A 36 -14.63 -6.15 11.11
N TRP A 37 -14.77 -7.44 11.47
CA TRP A 37 -14.84 -8.51 10.49
C TRP A 37 -16.06 -8.34 9.57
N PRO A 38 -15.89 -8.58 8.24
CA PRO A 38 -17.04 -8.60 7.34
C PRO A 38 -18.08 -9.63 7.77
N SER A 39 -19.36 -9.29 7.63
CA SER A 39 -20.48 -10.22 7.90
C SER A 39 -20.78 -11.17 6.74
N ASP A 40 -20.33 -10.84 5.51
CA ASP A 40 -20.54 -11.66 4.31
C ASP A 40 -19.54 -12.81 4.30
N ALA A 41 -20.03 -14.05 4.32
CA ALA A 41 -19.21 -15.25 4.38
C ALA A 41 -18.27 -15.42 3.18
N LEU A 42 -18.69 -14.97 1.99
CA LEU A 42 -17.85 -15.05 0.79
C LEU A 42 -16.71 -14.04 0.83
N VAL A 43 -16.96 -12.84 1.37
CA VAL A 43 -15.92 -11.84 1.62
C VAL A 43 -14.91 -12.39 2.64
N VAL A 44 -15.36 -13.00 3.73
CA VAL A 44 -14.49 -13.62 4.74
C VAL A 44 -13.64 -14.73 4.12
N GLN A 45 -14.24 -15.60 3.32
CA GLN A 45 -13.51 -16.66 2.60
C GLN A 45 -12.43 -16.10 1.67
N ASN A 46 -12.76 -15.07 0.88
CA ASN A 46 -11.81 -14.43 -0.02
C ASN A 46 -10.71 -13.71 0.74
N LEU A 47 -11.04 -13.09 1.86
CA LEU A 47 -10.08 -12.42 2.74
C LEU A 47 -9.06 -13.41 3.33
N HIS A 48 -9.51 -14.58 3.79
CA HIS A 48 -8.60 -15.65 4.24
C HIS A 48 -7.72 -16.18 3.10
N SER A 49 -8.29 -16.31 1.88
CA SER A 49 -7.52 -16.72 0.70
C SER A 49 -6.48 -15.66 0.31
N TRP A 50 -6.83 -14.38 0.39
CA TRP A 50 -5.92 -13.27 0.15
C TRP A 50 -4.79 -13.22 1.20
N GLN A 51 -5.08 -13.47 2.47
CA GLN A 51 -4.05 -13.54 3.52
C GLN A 51 -2.97 -14.59 3.22
N ASP A 52 -3.26 -15.63 2.45
CA ASP A 52 -2.30 -16.67 2.06
C ASP A 52 -1.33 -16.24 0.96
N LEU A 53 -1.68 -15.20 0.21
CA LEU A 53 -0.88 -14.70 -0.91
C LEU A 53 0.40 -14.00 -0.46
N LYS A 54 0.40 -13.35 0.68
CA LYS A 54 1.52 -12.73 1.40
C LYS A 54 2.26 -11.61 0.68
N PHE A 55 2.42 -11.65 -0.64
CA PHE A 55 3.22 -10.69 -1.39
C PHE A 55 2.51 -10.25 -2.67
N GLY A 56 2.33 -8.95 -2.83
CA GLY A 56 1.68 -8.33 -3.97
C GLY A 56 2.43 -7.12 -4.52
N VAL A 57 1.90 -6.56 -5.60
CA VAL A 57 2.37 -5.33 -6.24
C VAL A 57 1.27 -4.28 -6.27
N LEU A 58 1.62 -3.03 -5.98
CA LEU A 58 0.78 -1.85 -6.17
C LEU A 58 1.41 -0.99 -7.26
N LEU A 59 0.74 -0.91 -8.40
CA LEU A 59 1.22 -0.16 -9.58
C LEU A 59 0.67 1.25 -9.57
N HIS A 60 1.54 2.23 -9.35
CA HIS A 60 1.22 3.65 -9.45
C HIS A 60 1.64 4.21 -10.81
N TRP A 61 0.66 4.52 -11.66
CA TRP A 61 0.92 5.03 -12.99
C TRP A 61 -0.15 6.04 -13.42
N GLY A 62 0.28 7.18 -13.96
CA GLY A 62 -0.58 8.29 -14.34
C GLY A 62 0.24 9.46 -14.87
N LEU A 63 -0.37 10.64 -14.96
CA LEU A 63 0.24 11.87 -15.52
C LEU A 63 1.57 12.24 -14.85
N TYR A 64 1.68 12.08 -13.57
CA TYR A 64 2.87 12.35 -12.76
C TYR A 64 4.12 11.58 -13.22
N SER A 65 3.94 10.47 -13.94
CA SER A 65 5.05 9.72 -14.53
C SER A 65 5.75 10.49 -15.66
N VAL A 66 5.04 11.32 -16.39
CA VAL A 66 5.60 12.10 -17.52
C VAL A 66 6.73 13.01 -17.06
N PRO A 67 6.53 13.93 -16.10
CA PRO A 67 7.62 14.72 -15.55
C PRO A 67 8.52 13.94 -14.59
N GLY A 68 8.08 12.77 -14.07
CA GLY A 68 8.81 11.99 -13.08
C GLY A 68 8.89 12.70 -11.72
N ILE A 69 7.73 13.06 -11.17
CA ILE A 69 7.55 13.76 -9.88
C ILE A 69 6.69 12.94 -8.93
N VAL A 70 6.61 13.43 -7.68
CA VAL A 70 5.67 12.87 -6.70
C VAL A 70 4.27 12.79 -7.32
N GLU A 71 3.54 11.75 -7.01
CA GLU A 71 2.24 11.45 -7.62
C GLU A 71 1.40 12.74 -7.79
N SER A 72 0.14 12.74 -8.01
CA SER A 72 -0.68 13.95 -8.22
C SER A 72 -0.58 15.03 -7.12
N TRP A 73 0.12 14.76 -6.01
CA TRP A 73 0.24 15.70 -4.88
C TRP A 73 0.83 17.06 -5.25
N SER A 74 1.63 17.15 -6.30
CA SER A 74 2.23 18.41 -6.74
C SER A 74 1.21 19.52 -7.07
N ILE A 75 -0.03 19.16 -7.40
CA ILE A 75 -1.12 20.10 -7.63
C ILE A 75 -1.93 20.44 -6.38
N CYS A 76 -1.71 19.74 -5.27
CA CYS A 76 -2.39 19.98 -4.01
C CYS A 76 -1.69 21.06 -3.19
N ASP A 77 -2.44 21.97 -2.58
CA ASP A 77 -1.90 23.06 -1.75
C ASP A 77 -1.73 22.59 -0.30
N GLU A 78 -0.71 21.77 -0.08
CA GLU A 78 -0.30 21.25 1.23
C GLU A 78 1.11 21.75 1.58
N ASP A 79 1.38 22.00 2.83
CA ASP A 79 2.62 22.65 3.31
C ASP A 79 3.91 21.85 3.02
N TRP A 80 3.80 20.53 2.84
CA TRP A 80 4.93 19.64 2.55
C TRP A 80 5.23 19.48 1.05
N ILE A 81 4.39 20.04 0.17
CA ILE A 81 4.57 19.96 -1.27
C ILE A 81 5.54 21.03 -1.74
N THR A 82 6.55 20.59 -2.49
CA THR A 82 7.45 21.49 -3.23
C THR A 82 7.10 21.44 -4.70
N ARG A 83 6.87 22.61 -5.30
CA ARG A 83 6.61 22.76 -6.73
C ARG A 83 7.46 23.87 -7.32
N ASP A 84 7.50 23.97 -8.65
CA ASP A 84 8.15 25.07 -9.35
C ASP A 84 7.49 26.42 -8.95
N THR A 85 8.30 27.34 -8.47
CA THR A 85 7.88 28.69 -8.04
C THR A 85 8.15 29.76 -9.11
N THR A 86 8.67 29.39 -10.28
CA THR A 86 8.91 30.30 -11.40
C THR A 86 7.63 30.65 -12.16
N CYS A 87 6.55 29.91 -11.92
CA CYS A 87 5.22 30.13 -12.47
C CYS A 87 4.18 30.31 -11.36
N THR A 88 3.02 30.87 -11.71
CA THR A 88 1.89 30.95 -10.79
C THR A 88 1.29 29.56 -10.52
N TYR A 89 0.57 29.39 -9.41
CA TYR A 89 -0.12 28.13 -9.10
C TYR A 89 -1.07 27.71 -10.23
N GLN A 90 -1.83 28.65 -10.82
CA GLN A 90 -2.73 28.35 -11.94
C GLN A 90 -1.96 27.86 -13.17
N GLN A 91 -0.84 28.51 -13.52
CA GLN A 91 0.01 28.05 -14.62
C GLN A 91 0.58 26.66 -14.39
N TYR A 92 0.93 26.34 -13.13
CA TYR A 92 1.35 24.99 -12.76
C TYR A 92 0.23 23.95 -12.94
N MET A 93 -0.97 24.28 -12.50
CA MET A 93 -2.16 23.43 -12.67
C MET A 93 -2.45 23.19 -14.15
N ASP A 94 -2.48 24.25 -14.96
CA ASP A 94 -2.74 24.16 -16.40
C ASP A 94 -1.69 23.29 -17.09
N TRP A 95 -0.40 23.48 -16.74
CA TRP A 95 0.67 22.63 -17.22
C TRP A 95 0.48 21.17 -16.79
N TYR A 96 0.18 20.90 -15.52
CA TYR A 96 0.03 19.53 -15.03
C TYR A 96 -1.11 18.80 -15.77
N PHE A 97 -2.24 19.44 -15.92
CA PHE A 97 -3.38 18.82 -16.63
C PHE A 97 -3.13 18.66 -18.12
N SER A 98 -2.31 19.53 -18.74
CA SER A 98 -1.92 19.38 -20.14
C SER A 98 -1.02 18.16 -20.41
N LEU A 99 -0.40 17.57 -19.39
CA LEU A 99 0.36 16.31 -19.50
C LEU A 99 -0.47 15.15 -20.07
N ALA A 100 -1.79 15.23 -20.00
CA ALA A 100 -2.67 14.25 -20.64
C ALA A 100 -2.45 14.18 -22.16
N ASP A 101 -2.11 15.30 -22.80
CA ASP A 101 -1.81 15.37 -24.24
C ASP A 101 -0.37 14.97 -24.59
N GLU A 102 0.48 14.75 -23.56
CA GLU A 102 1.84 14.25 -23.71
C GLU A 102 1.98 12.78 -23.34
N PHE A 103 1.10 12.26 -22.46
CA PHE A 103 1.18 10.91 -21.93
C PHE A 103 0.81 9.86 -22.98
N ASN A 104 1.82 9.42 -23.72
CA ASN A 104 1.71 8.47 -24.85
C ASN A 104 2.64 7.26 -24.66
N PRO A 105 2.27 6.26 -23.84
CA PRO A 105 3.13 5.14 -23.47
C PRO A 105 3.27 4.09 -24.59
N THR A 106 4.03 4.40 -25.62
CA THR A 106 4.17 3.53 -26.82
C THR A 106 4.82 2.18 -26.54
N GLN A 107 5.55 2.03 -25.41
CA GLN A 107 6.19 0.78 -24.99
C GLN A 107 5.38 0.03 -23.93
N PHE A 108 4.12 0.40 -23.74
CA PHE A 108 3.23 -0.26 -22.77
C PHE A 108 3.05 -1.75 -23.11
N ASP A 109 3.57 -2.61 -22.23
CA ASP A 109 3.43 -4.05 -22.31
C ASP A 109 3.06 -4.64 -20.93
N PRO A 110 1.76 -4.71 -20.62
CA PRO A 110 1.29 -5.23 -19.34
C PRO A 110 1.57 -6.73 -19.15
N ALA A 111 1.81 -7.48 -20.25
CA ALA A 111 2.21 -8.87 -20.17
C ALA A 111 3.62 -9.00 -19.58
N GLN A 112 4.55 -8.16 -20.04
CA GLN A 112 5.90 -8.09 -19.48
C GLN A 112 5.88 -7.66 -18.00
N TRP A 113 5.03 -6.69 -17.62
CA TRP A 113 4.89 -6.29 -16.22
C TRP A 113 4.45 -7.48 -15.34
N ALA A 114 3.44 -8.21 -15.80
CA ALA A 114 2.92 -9.36 -15.07
C ALA A 114 3.94 -10.51 -14.99
N ASP A 115 4.76 -10.73 -16.03
CA ASP A 115 5.85 -11.71 -16.01
C ASP A 115 6.90 -11.36 -14.97
N VAL A 116 7.37 -10.11 -14.94
CA VAL A 116 8.36 -9.64 -13.97
C VAL A 116 7.84 -9.79 -12.53
N CYS A 117 6.58 -9.43 -12.27
CA CYS A 117 5.97 -9.58 -10.95
C CYS A 117 5.77 -11.06 -10.56
N SER A 118 5.37 -11.91 -11.51
CA SER A 118 5.23 -13.36 -11.31
C SER A 118 6.58 -14.01 -10.99
N GLU A 119 7.64 -13.66 -11.74
CA GLU A 119 9.01 -14.14 -11.47
C GLU A 119 9.51 -13.70 -10.09
N ALA A 120 9.09 -12.53 -9.61
CA ALA A 120 9.38 -12.04 -8.27
C ALA A 120 8.65 -12.83 -7.16
N GLY A 121 7.67 -13.67 -7.51
CA GLY A 121 6.85 -14.43 -6.56
C GLY A 121 5.63 -13.65 -6.04
N MET A 122 5.28 -12.51 -6.63
CA MET A 122 4.06 -11.78 -6.29
C MET A 122 2.83 -12.56 -6.73
N ARG A 123 1.72 -12.45 -5.99
CA ARG A 123 0.51 -13.27 -6.20
C ARG A 123 -0.77 -12.45 -6.32
N TYR A 124 -0.73 -11.17 -5.98
CA TYR A 124 -1.83 -10.24 -6.21
C TYR A 124 -1.29 -8.90 -6.70
N MET A 125 -2.15 -8.17 -7.39
CA MET A 125 -1.82 -6.87 -7.97
C MET A 125 -2.96 -5.88 -7.70
N ILE A 126 -2.59 -4.64 -7.39
CA ILE A 126 -3.50 -3.50 -7.29
C ILE A 126 -3.00 -2.45 -8.29
N PHE A 127 -3.89 -1.98 -9.18
CA PHE A 127 -3.56 -0.99 -10.20
C PHE A 127 -4.27 0.34 -9.94
N THR A 128 -3.57 1.47 -10.06
CA THR A 128 -4.17 2.81 -9.97
C THR A 128 -5.04 3.09 -11.18
N THR A 129 -6.34 2.89 -11.05
CA THR A 129 -7.32 3.19 -12.10
C THR A 129 -7.52 4.70 -12.27
N LYS A 130 -7.43 5.44 -11.16
CA LYS A 130 -7.48 6.89 -11.07
C LYS A 130 -6.79 7.33 -9.78
N HIS A 131 -5.80 8.22 -9.86
CA HIS A 131 -5.20 8.88 -8.71
C HIS A 131 -5.94 10.18 -8.37
N HIS A 132 -5.49 10.96 -7.40
CA HIS A 132 -6.20 12.15 -6.91
C HIS A 132 -6.39 13.25 -7.97
N ASP A 133 -5.54 13.30 -9.00
CA ASP A 133 -5.65 14.24 -10.14
C ASP A 133 -6.87 13.99 -11.03
N GLY A 134 -7.58 12.89 -10.85
CA GLY A 134 -8.78 12.58 -11.62
C GLY A 134 -8.50 11.95 -13.00
N PHE A 135 -7.23 11.80 -13.41
CA PHE A 135 -6.92 11.18 -14.70
C PHE A 135 -7.20 9.68 -14.68
N CYS A 136 -8.13 9.25 -15.55
CA CYS A 136 -8.56 7.87 -15.62
C CYS A 136 -7.64 7.04 -16.53
N MET A 137 -7.10 5.94 -15.99
CA MET A 137 -6.34 4.94 -16.74
C MET A 137 -7.25 3.89 -17.39
N PHE A 138 -8.52 4.21 -17.59
CA PHE A 138 -9.56 3.41 -18.24
C PHE A 138 -10.47 4.28 -19.09
N ASP A 139 -11.18 3.69 -20.04
CA ASP A 139 -12.13 4.41 -20.92
C ASP A 139 -13.45 4.69 -20.19
N SER A 140 -13.46 5.76 -19.39
CA SER A 140 -14.65 6.19 -18.65
C SER A 140 -15.63 6.94 -19.56
N ASN A 141 -16.93 6.73 -19.37
CA ASN A 141 -17.98 7.54 -20.00
C ASN A 141 -18.33 8.79 -19.20
N GLU A 142 -17.86 8.87 -17.95
CA GLU A 142 -18.21 9.95 -17.03
C GLU A 142 -17.31 11.20 -17.20
N THR A 143 -16.17 11.05 -17.89
CA THR A 143 -15.22 12.15 -18.13
C THR A 143 -14.45 11.94 -19.41
N ASP A 144 -14.06 13.04 -20.07
CA ASP A 144 -13.11 13.01 -21.17
C ASP A 144 -11.64 12.97 -20.69
N PHE A 145 -11.38 13.22 -19.37
CA PHE A 145 -10.06 13.23 -18.80
C PHE A 145 -9.56 11.79 -18.53
N THR A 146 -9.25 11.09 -19.60
CA THR A 146 -8.87 9.66 -19.60
C THR A 146 -7.79 9.41 -20.65
N ILE A 147 -6.88 8.49 -20.37
CA ILE A 147 -5.82 8.06 -21.29
C ILE A 147 -6.39 7.60 -22.64
N ALA A 148 -7.59 7.05 -22.66
CA ALA A 148 -8.26 6.56 -23.87
C ALA A 148 -8.70 7.67 -24.83
N ARG A 149 -8.73 8.95 -24.39
CA ARG A 149 -9.23 10.09 -25.19
C ARG A 149 -8.18 11.17 -25.42
N HIS A 150 -6.99 11.07 -24.81
CA HIS A 150 -5.88 12.00 -25.00
C HIS A 150 -4.79 11.43 -25.91
N ALA A 151 -3.50 11.65 -25.62
CA ALA A 151 -2.38 11.30 -26.50
C ALA A 151 -2.37 9.83 -26.95
N PHE A 152 -2.78 8.90 -26.10
CA PHE A 152 -2.79 7.46 -26.36
C PHE A 152 -4.05 6.96 -27.08
N ARG A 153 -4.99 7.83 -27.46
CA ARG A 153 -6.33 7.47 -28.01
C ARG A 153 -6.32 6.61 -29.28
N ASN A 154 -5.24 6.65 -30.05
CA ASN A 154 -5.13 5.94 -31.33
C ASN A 154 -4.47 4.54 -31.16
N ASP A 155 -4.03 4.17 -29.98
CA ASP A 155 -3.48 2.84 -29.71
C ASP A 155 -4.62 1.85 -29.36
N ASP A 156 -4.53 0.64 -29.86
CA ASP A 156 -5.52 -0.41 -29.55
C ASP A 156 -5.56 -0.77 -28.05
N ARG A 157 -4.47 -0.46 -27.31
CA ARG A 157 -4.34 -0.64 -25.86
C ARG A 157 -4.78 0.58 -25.04
N ARG A 158 -5.45 1.56 -25.65
CA ARG A 158 -5.85 2.81 -24.98
C ARG A 158 -6.68 2.65 -23.72
N ASP A 159 -7.47 1.57 -23.61
CA ASP A 159 -8.14 1.17 -22.37
C ASP A 159 -7.16 0.37 -21.50
N VAL A 160 -6.24 1.08 -20.88
CA VAL A 160 -5.09 0.52 -20.16
C VAL A 160 -5.53 -0.45 -19.07
N LEU A 161 -6.56 -0.09 -18.30
CA LEU A 161 -7.07 -0.94 -17.21
C LEU A 161 -7.42 -2.35 -17.72
N LYS A 162 -8.11 -2.45 -18.86
CA LYS A 162 -8.48 -3.73 -19.47
C LYS A 162 -7.25 -4.61 -19.68
N HIS A 163 -6.24 -4.05 -20.34
CA HIS A 163 -5.03 -4.79 -20.70
C HIS A 163 -4.20 -5.19 -19.47
N VAL A 164 -4.11 -4.33 -18.45
CA VAL A 164 -3.42 -4.64 -17.19
C VAL A 164 -4.12 -5.77 -16.46
N LEU A 165 -5.44 -5.67 -16.23
CA LEU A 165 -6.17 -6.71 -15.51
C LEU A 165 -6.12 -8.06 -16.23
N ASP A 166 -6.27 -8.07 -17.56
CA ASP A 166 -6.20 -9.30 -18.37
C ASP A 166 -4.81 -9.93 -18.29
N ALA A 167 -3.74 -9.16 -18.38
CA ALA A 167 -2.37 -9.64 -18.30
C ALA A 167 -2.05 -10.33 -16.97
N TYR A 168 -2.47 -9.74 -15.86
CA TYR A 168 -2.25 -10.29 -14.53
C TYR A 168 -3.15 -11.50 -14.24
N ARG A 169 -4.43 -11.49 -14.67
CA ARG A 169 -5.31 -12.68 -14.58
C ARG A 169 -4.74 -13.87 -15.33
N ASN A 170 -4.18 -13.65 -16.53
CA ASN A 170 -3.55 -14.70 -17.34
C ASN A 170 -2.33 -15.34 -16.66
N ARG A 171 -1.84 -14.74 -15.57
CA ARG A 171 -0.76 -15.26 -14.70
C ARG A 171 -1.26 -15.68 -13.32
N ASN A 172 -2.58 -15.88 -13.19
CA ASN A 172 -3.25 -16.31 -11.96
C ASN A 172 -3.07 -15.37 -10.76
N PHE A 173 -2.91 -14.08 -11.00
CA PHE A 173 -2.95 -13.09 -9.94
C PHE A 173 -4.38 -12.85 -9.46
N VAL A 174 -4.54 -12.64 -8.17
CA VAL A 174 -5.69 -11.92 -7.62
C VAL A 174 -5.53 -10.45 -8.02
N VAL A 175 -6.57 -9.85 -8.62
CA VAL A 175 -6.47 -8.50 -9.17
C VAL A 175 -7.33 -7.51 -8.43
N GLY A 176 -6.75 -6.35 -8.14
CA GLY A 176 -7.38 -5.25 -7.45
C GLY A 176 -7.30 -3.94 -8.24
N THR A 177 -8.25 -3.07 -7.96
CA THR A 177 -8.32 -1.72 -8.49
C THR A 177 -8.17 -0.71 -7.36
N TYR A 178 -7.11 0.09 -7.42
CA TYR A 178 -6.99 1.31 -6.62
C TYR A 178 -7.84 2.39 -7.27
N PHE A 179 -8.63 3.07 -6.49
CA PHE A 179 -9.43 4.21 -6.91
C PHE A 179 -9.35 5.32 -5.87
N SER A 180 -8.97 6.52 -6.30
CA SER A 180 -8.99 7.70 -5.46
C SER A 180 -10.42 8.19 -5.23
N LYS A 181 -10.85 8.30 -3.98
CA LYS A 181 -12.15 8.89 -3.61
C LYS A 181 -12.21 10.39 -3.95
N PRO A 182 -11.21 11.22 -3.62
CA PRO A 182 -11.15 12.59 -4.13
C PRO A 182 -10.84 12.61 -5.62
N ASP A 183 -11.26 13.69 -6.28
CA ASP A 183 -10.96 13.98 -7.68
C ASP A 183 -10.67 15.48 -7.83
N TRP A 184 -9.40 15.81 -7.95
CA TRP A 184 -8.93 17.20 -7.97
C TRP A 184 -9.11 17.91 -9.33
N HIS A 185 -9.47 17.17 -10.36
CA HIS A 185 -9.87 17.74 -11.65
C HIS A 185 -11.36 18.12 -11.65
N SER A 186 -12.18 17.41 -10.87
CA SER A 186 -13.64 17.64 -10.82
C SER A 186 -13.97 18.97 -10.17
N GLN A 187 -14.73 19.82 -10.92
CA GLN A 187 -15.30 21.07 -10.39
C GLN A 187 -16.30 20.84 -9.26
N ASP A 188 -16.84 19.66 -9.13
CA ASP A 188 -17.74 19.27 -8.05
C ASP A 188 -16.98 18.82 -6.79
N TYR A 189 -15.64 18.66 -6.86
CA TYR A 189 -14.76 18.46 -5.70
C TYR A 189 -13.94 19.72 -5.40
N TRP A 190 -13.20 20.26 -6.38
CA TRP A 190 -12.48 21.52 -6.30
C TRP A 190 -13.16 22.59 -7.14
N TRP A 191 -13.97 23.38 -6.50
CA TRP A 191 -14.70 24.45 -7.18
C TRP A 191 -13.81 25.67 -7.40
N ASP A 192 -13.61 26.10 -8.62
CA ASP A 192 -12.68 27.19 -9.01
C ASP A 192 -13.02 28.56 -8.41
N VAL A 193 -14.25 28.76 -7.92
CA VAL A 193 -14.62 29.99 -7.20
C VAL A 193 -13.79 30.18 -5.93
N TYR A 194 -13.24 29.09 -5.36
CA TYR A 194 -12.42 29.12 -4.17
C TYR A 194 -10.96 28.83 -4.51
N GLY A 195 -10.06 29.77 -4.20
CA GLY A 195 -8.65 29.70 -4.62
C GLY A 195 -7.80 28.64 -3.92
N LYS A 196 -8.15 28.26 -2.68
CA LYS A 196 -7.37 27.26 -1.94
C LYS A 196 -7.82 25.84 -2.33
N LYS A 197 -6.88 25.03 -2.84
CA LYS A 197 -7.08 23.66 -3.33
C LYS A 197 -6.23 22.67 -2.52
N GLY A 198 -6.55 22.48 -1.22
CA GLY A 198 -5.96 21.41 -0.37
C GLY A 198 -6.62 20.06 -0.64
N ARG A 199 -6.18 19.01 0.05
CA ARG A 199 -6.68 17.63 -0.16
C ARG A 199 -8.19 17.44 -0.08
N ASN A 200 -8.87 18.26 0.70
CA ASN A 200 -10.32 18.20 0.92
C ASN A 200 -11.10 18.99 -0.12
N VAL A 201 -12.41 18.70 -0.20
CA VAL A 201 -13.37 19.58 -0.86
C VAL A 201 -13.18 21.03 -0.38
N ASN A 202 -13.16 21.98 -1.29
CA ASN A 202 -12.81 23.38 -0.98
C ASN A 202 -14.02 24.29 -0.73
N TYR A 203 -15.22 23.72 -0.62
CA TYR A 203 -16.46 24.40 -0.30
C TYR A 203 -17.24 23.66 0.81
N SER A 204 -18.31 24.25 1.30
CA SER A 204 -19.21 23.59 2.26
C SER A 204 -20.20 22.66 1.56
N THR A 205 -20.05 21.36 1.77
CA THR A 205 -21.00 20.35 1.24
C THR A 205 -22.44 20.54 1.73
N LYS A 206 -22.61 21.10 2.94
CA LYS A 206 -23.92 21.42 3.51
C LYS A 206 -24.59 22.63 2.85
N GLN A 207 -23.82 23.62 2.42
CA GLN A 207 -24.33 24.81 1.73
C GLN A 207 -24.56 24.56 0.24
N HIS A 208 -23.83 23.61 -0.34
CA HIS A 208 -23.89 23.25 -1.76
C HIS A 208 -24.14 21.73 -1.95
N PRO A 209 -25.25 21.19 -1.38
CA PRO A 209 -25.52 19.74 -1.41
C PRO A 209 -25.68 19.20 -2.83
N ASP A 210 -26.23 19.99 -3.76
CA ASP A 210 -26.41 19.57 -5.15
C ASP A 210 -25.08 19.30 -5.86
N ARG A 211 -24.06 20.13 -5.57
CA ARG A 211 -22.72 19.94 -6.10
C ARG A 211 -22.11 18.66 -5.56
N TRP A 212 -22.17 18.44 -4.24
CA TRP A 212 -21.67 17.23 -3.61
C TRP A 212 -22.43 15.97 -4.10
N ASN A 213 -23.72 16.05 -4.32
CA ASN A 213 -24.53 14.95 -4.86
C ASN A 213 -24.11 14.60 -6.30
N ARG A 214 -23.77 15.58 -7.15
CA ARG A 214 -23.20 15.29 -8.48
C ARG A 214 -21.86 14.58 -8.37
N PHE A 215 -20.96 15.02 -7.46
CA PHE A 215 -19.69 14.36 -7.21
C PHE A 215 -19.88 12.91 -6.73
N LYS A 216 -20.79 12.67 -5.79
CA LYS A 216 -21.17 11.32 -5.35
C LYS A 216 -21.62 10.43 -6.51
N GLN A 217 -22.49 10.96 -7.37
CA GLN A 217 -23.00 10.21 -8.51
C GLN A 217 -21.90 9.93 -9.53
N PHE A 218 -21.05 10.89 -9.82
CA PHE A 218 -19.86 10.73 -10.66
C PHE A 218 -18.92 9.62 -10.15
N THR A 219 -18.59 9.66 -8.87
CA THR A 219 -17.76 8.64 -8.22
C THR A 219 -18.41 7.25 -8.30
N TYR A 220 -19.71 7.17 -8.02
CA TYR A 220 -20.47 5.93 -8.10
C TYR A 220 -20.47 5.36 -9.51
N CYS A 221 -20.74 6.17 -10.54
CA CYS A 221 -20.78 5.73 -11.93
C CYS A 221 -19.40 5.23 -12.42
N GLN A 222 -18.30 5.92 -12.07
CA GLN A 222 -16.96 5.45 -12.42
C GLN A 222 -16.63 4.10 -11.75
N LEU A 223 -17.00 3.89 -10.49
CA LEU A 223 -16.83 2.61 -9.82
C LEU A 223 -17.71 1.51 -10.42
N ASP A 224 -18.95 1.84 -10.80
CA ASP A 224 -19.85 0.92 -11.51
C ASP A 224 -19.23 0.48 -12.85
N GLU A 225 -18.69 1.41 -13.65
CA GLU A 225 -17.95 1.09 -14.88
C GLU A 225 -16.80 0.11 -14.63
N ILE A 226 -15.95 0.40 -13.64
CA ILE A 226 -14.77 -0.44 -13.32
C ILE A 226 -15.21 -1.85 -12.91
N LEU A 227 -16.25 -1.98 -12.11
CA LEU A 227 -16.65 -3.26 -11.54
C LEU A 227 -17.56 -4.08 -12.46
N SER A 228 -18.20 -3.46 -13.45
CA SER A 228 -19.10 -4.16 -14.40
C SER A 228 -18.44 -4.50 -15.74
N ARG A 229 -17.46 -3.71 -16.22
CA ARG A 229 -16.96 -3.80 -17.61
C ARG A 229 -15.67 -4.58 -17.76
N TYR A 230 -14.86 -4.74 -16.71
CA TYR A 230 -13.49 -5.24 -16.76
C TYR A 230 -13.31 -6.69 -16.27
N GLY A 231 -14.39 -7.48 -16.24
CA GLY A 231 -14.36 -8.86 -15.77
C GLY A 231 -14.18 -8.95 -14.25
N LYS A 232 -13.56 -10.03 -13.77
CA LYS A 232 -13.42 -10.23 -12.33
C LYS A 232 -12.47 -9.24 -11.69
N VAL A 233 -12.92 -8.56 -10.63
CA VAL A 233 -12.12 -7.73 -9.73
C VAL A 233 -12.25 -8.30 -8.32
N ASP A 234 -11.13 -8.62 -7.69
CA ASP A 234 -11.11 -9.29 -6.38
C ASP A 234 -11.02 -8.28 -5.22
N ILE A 235 -10.38 -7.12 -5.45
CA ILE A 235 -10.13 -6.11 -4.43
C ILE A 235 -10.51 -4.73 -4.99
N LEU A 236 -11.35 -4.01 -4.26
CA LEU A 236 -11.61 -2.58 -4.46
C LEU A 236 -10.87 -1.80 -3.38
N TRP A 237 -9.79 -1.14 -3.74
CA TRP A 237 -8.91 -0.39 -2.86
C TRP A 237 -9.15 1.10 -2.99
N LEU A 238 -9.89 1.68 -2.03
CA LEU A 238 -10.34 3.08 -2.06
C LEU A 238 -9.39 3.95 -1.25
N ASP A 239 -8.68 4.83 -1.92
CA ASP A 239 -7.77 5.78 -1.27
C ASP A 239 -8.43 7.14 -1.01
N GLY A 240 -7.77 7.98 -0.22
CA GLY A 240 -8.28 9.26 0.24
C GLY A 240 -9.00 9.13 1.56
N GLY A 241 -8.30 8.66 2.62
CA GLY A 241 -8.84 8.48 3.96
C GLY A 241 -9.45 9.71 4.62
N TRP A 242 -9.27 10.88 4.02
CA TRP A 242 -9.92 12.12 4.45
C TRP A 242 -11.33 12.32 3.87
N VAL A 243 -11.77 11.50 2.90
CA VAL A 243 -13.12 11.57 2.29
C VAL A 243 -14.05 10.64 3.05
N TRP A 244 -14.74 11.20 4.06
CA TRP A 244 -15.69 10.49 4.90
C TRP A 244 -16.68 11.48 5.57
N PRO A 245 -17.84 11.03 6.06
CA PRO A 245 -18.90 11.91 6.59
C PRO A 245 -18.45 12.83 7.70
N GLY A 246 -17.56 12.38 8.60
CA GLY A 246 -17.05 13.16 9.73
C GLY A 246 -16.10 14.28 9.34
N ASN A 247 -15.46 14.21 8.17
CA ASN A 247 -14.57 15.24 7.68
C ASN A 247 -15.28 16.10 6.62
N ARG A 248 -15.66 17.33 6.99
CA ARG A 248 -16.37 18.31 6.14
C ARG A 248 -17.66 17.80 5.50
N GLY A 249 -18.23 16.70 6.00
CA GLY A 249 -19.42 16.09 5.41
C GLY A 249 -19.16 15.44 4.04
N GLN A 250 -17.95 14.96 3.78
CA GLN A 250 -17.56 14.31 2.53
C GLN A 250 -18.07 12.86 2.47
N ASP A 251 -19.37 12.68 2.57
CA ASP A 251 -20.05 11.39 2.49
C ASP A 251 -20.27 10.99 1.02
N ILE A 252 -19.59 9.94 0.57
CA ILE A 252 -19.73 9.36 -0.77
C ILE A 252 -20.73 8.19 -0.82
N ASP A 253 -21.42 7.90 0.28
CA ASP A 253 -22.40 6.83 0.39
C ASP A 253 -21.76 5.43 0.23
N MET A 254 -20.78 5.13 1.09
CA MET A 254 -20.10 3.83 1.08
C MET A 254 -21.03 2.61 1.13
N PRO A 255 -22.15 2.62 1.88
CA PRO A 255 -23.12 1.52 1.82
C PRO A 255 -23.64 1.23 0.40
N ARG A 256 -24.00 2.27 -0.35
CA ARG A 256 -24.47 2.16 -1.74
C ARG A 256 -23.36 1.66 -2.67
N ILE A 257 -22.14 2.17 -2.52
CA ILE A 257 -20.95 1.72 -3.29
C ILE A 257 -20.68 0.24 -2.99
N ALA A 258 -20.67 -0.16 -1.73
CA ALA A 258 -20.39 -1.54 -1.35
C ALA A 258 -21.48 -2.52 -1.84
N GLN A 259 -22.74 -2.11 -1.81
CA GLN A 259 -23.85 -2.90 -2.35
C GLN A 259 -23.69 -3.11 -3.87
N MET A 260 -23.41 -2.06 -4.61
CA MET A 260 -23.17 -2.11 -6.05
C MET A 260 -21.94 -2.99 -6.34
N ALA A 261 -20.81 -2.78 -5.65
CA ALA A 261 -19.61 -3.55 -5.83
C ALA A 261 -19.85 -5.06 -5.64
N ARG A 262 -20.57 -5.45 -4.59
CA ARG A 262 -20.92 -6.85 -4.32
C ARG A 262 -21.95 -7.43 -5.28
N SER A 263 -22.80 -6.60 -5.89
CA SER A 263 -23.74 -7.05 -6.92
C SER A 263 -23.03 -7.44 -8.23
N HIS A 264 -21.98 -6.72 -8.62
CA HIS A 264 -21.16 -7.04 -9.79
C HIS A 264 -20.11 -8.10 -9.49
N GLN A 265 -19.50 -8.04 -8.29
CA GLN A 265 -18.37 -8.84 -7.88
C GLN A 265 -18.65 -9.52 -6.52
N PRO A 266 -19.41 -10.62 -6.49
CA PRO A 266 -19.71 -11.33 -5.24
C PRO A 266 -18.44 -11.71 -4.48
N GLY A 267 -18.37 -11.35 -3.19
CA GLY A 267 -17.21 -11.62 -2.34
C GLY A 267 -16.02 -10.67 -2.55
N ILE A 268 -16.18 -9.55 -3.28
CA ILE A 268 -15.12 -8.55 -3.43
C ILE A 268 -14.66 -8.02 -2.06
N ILE A 269 -13.35 -7.96 -1.87
CA ILE A 269 -12.72 -7.35 -0.71
C ILE A 269 -12.74 -5.83 -0.92
N ILE A 270 -13.38 -5.08 -0.02
CA ILE A 270 -13.42 -3.62 -0.06
C ILE A 270 -12.47 -3.06 0.99
N VAL A 271 -11.64 -2.13 0.59
CA VAL A 271 -10.66 -1.47 1.45
C VAL A 271 -10.91 0.03 1.41
N ASP A 272 -11.83 0.50 2.25
CA ASP A 272 -12.04 1.93 2.51
C ASP A 272 -10.95 2.43 3.46
N ARG A 273 -9.79 2.71 2.88
CA ARG A 273 -8.52 2.96 3.57
C ARG A 273 -8.66 3.98 4.69
N THR A 274 -8.25 3.58 5.90
CA THR A 274 -8.22 4.42 7.11
C THR A 274 -9.57 4.99 7.54
N ILE A 275 -10.66 4.56 6.91
CA ILE A 275 -12.03 4.81 7.37
C ILE A 275 -12.52 3.56 8.08
N HIS A 276 -12.40 3.58 9.39
CA HIS A 276 -12.72 2.44 10.22
C HIS A 276 -14.18 2.02 10.09
N GLY A 277 -14.43 0.72 10.01
CA GLY A 277 -15.77 0.19 9.92
C GLY A 277 -15.93 -0.99 8.94
N PRO A 278 -17.17 -1.32 8.54
CA PRO A 278 -17.48 -2.57 7.82
C PRO A 278 -16.92 -2.65 6.39
N TYR A 279 -16.39 -1.55 5.86
CA TYR A 279 -15.85 -1.46 4.50
C TYR A 279 -14.32 -1.38 4.46
N GLU A 280 -13.64 -1.39 5.60
CA GLU A 280 -12.21 -1.59 5.71
C GLU A 280 -11.92 -3.07 6.00
N ASN A 281 -12.08 -3.94 4.97
CA ASN A 281 -11.97 -5.39 5.16
C ASN A 281 -10.56 -5.85 5.52
N TYR A 282 -9.53 -5.05 5.29
CA TYR A 282 -8.21 -5.15 5.89
C TYR A 282 -7.60 -3.77 6.06
N GLN A 283 -6.74 -3.60 7.05
CA GLN A 283 -6.07 -2.34 7.33
C GLN A 283 -4.79 -2.18 6.51
N THR A 284 -4.41 -0.94 6.23
CA THR A 284 -3.30 -0.62 5.32
C THR A 284 -2.28 0.34 5.96
N PRO A 285 -1.47 -0.12 6.93
CA PRO A 285 -0.35 0.69 7.43
C PRO A 285 0.58 1.09 6.29
N GLU A 286 0.68 2.41 6.05
CA GLU A 286 1.44 2.95 4.95
C GLU A 286 2.88 3.25 5.37
N ARG A 287 3.86 2.75 4.58
CA ARG A 287 5.30 2.93 4.79
C ARG A 287 5.80 2.49 6.17
N THR A 288 5.01 1.71 6.87
CA THR A 288 5.29 1.22 8.22
C THR A 288 4.86 -0.23 8.40
N ILE A 289 5.36 -0.85 9.44
CA ILE A 289 4.95 -2.20 9.89
C ILE A 289 4.48 -2.05 11.34
N PRO A 290 3.34 -2.63 11.74
CA PRO A 290 2.91 -2.63 13.14
C PRO A 290 4.00 -3.11 14.08
N GLU A 291 4.10 -2.53 15.28
CA GLU A 291 5.12 -2.92 16.26
C GLU A 291 4.96 -4.37 16.69
N THR A 292 3.72 -4.83 16.83
CA THR A 292 3.38 -6.19 17.27
C THR A 292 2.50 -6.89 16.23
N GLN A 293 2.22 -8.17 16.45
CA GLN A 293 1.21 -8.91 15.70
C GLN A 293 -0.17 -8.29 15.90
N LEU A 294 -0.97 -8.27 14.82
CA LEU A 294 -2.38 -7.92 14.86
C LEU A 294 -3.23 -9.17 14.64
N ASP A 295 -4.37 -9.22 15.29
CA ASP A 295 -5.31 -10.36 15.26
C ASP A 295 -6.39 -10.24 14.15
N TYR A 296 -6.21 -9.28 13.24
CA TYR A 296 -7.07 -8.99 12.09
C TYR A 296 -6.25 -8.84 10.81
N PRO A 297 -6.90 -8.93 9.62
CA PRO A 297 -6.21 -8.79 8.34
C PRO A 297 -5.62 -7.39 8.13
N TRP A 298 -4.38 -7.33 7.65
CA TRP A 298 -3.69 -6.08 7.33
C TRP A 298 -2.65 -6.26 6.22
N GLU A 299 -2.35 -5.17 5.56
CA GLU A 299 -1.41 -5.09 4.45
C GLU A 299 -0.46 -3.90 4.65
N SER A 300 0.83 -4.15 4.82
CA SER A 300 1.82 -3.09 4.74
C SER A 300 1.99 -2.67 3.29
N CYS A 301 1.65 -1.43 2.96
CA CYS A 301 1.90 -0.87 1.65
C CYS A 301 3.18 -0.01 1.68
N ILE A 302 4.20 -0.45 0.93
CA ILE A 302 5.55 0.15 0.96
C ILE A 302 6.06 0.31 -0.46
N PRO A 303 6.50 1.52 -0.90
CA PRO A 303 7.11 1.68 -2.21
C PRO A 303 8.52 1.08 -2.26
N LEU A 304 8.92 0.58 -3.43
CA LEU A 304 10.27 0.08 -3.68
C LEU A 304 11.31 1.21 -3.65
N SER A 305 10.91 2.41 -4.06
CA SER A 305 11.70 3.64 -3.94
C SER A 305 11.23 4.53 -2.78
N ASP A 306 11.54 5.82 -2.82
CA ASP A 306 10.99 6.80 -1.89
C ASP A 306 9.57 7.24 -2.27
N ASP A 307 9.19 7.11 -3.55
CA ASP A 307 7.91 7.52 -4.10
C ASP A 307 7.12 6.31 -4.62
N TRP A 308 5.80 6.47 -4.77
CA TRP A 308 4.94 5.39 -5.27
C TRP A 308 5.00 5.24 -6.78
N GLY A 309 4.98 6.37 -7.50
CA GLY A 309 5.10 6.45 -8.94
C GLY A 309 6.55 6.47 -9.43
N TYR A 310 6.70 6.59 -10.74
CA TYR A 310 7.99 6.82 -11.37
C TYR A 310 8.52 8.21 -11.03
N VAL A 311 9.77 8.28 -10.57
CA VAL A 311 10.54 9.52 -10.40
C VAL A 311 11.89 9.39 -11.09
N ARG A 312 12.48 10.53 -11.54
CA ARG A 312 13.69 10.51 -12.36
C ARG A 312 14.95 9.99 -11.65
N ASN A 313 15.09 10.26 -10.35
CA ASN A 313 16.28 9.91 -9.57
C ASN A 313 15.88 9.18 -8.27
N PRO A 314 15.31 7.97 -8.37
CA PRO A 314 14.82 7.26 -7.21
C PRO A 314 15.95 6.70 -6.34
N ARG A 315 15.74 6.66 -5.04
CA ARG A 315 16.56 5.88 -4.12
C ARG A 315 15.89 4.53 -3.89
N TRP A 316 16.49 3.49 -4.41
CA TRP A 316 15.93 2.15 -4.34
C TRP A 316 16.26 1.43 -3.03
N LYS A 317 15.26 0.79 -2.44
CA LYS A 317 15.51 -0.23 -1.43
C LYS A 317 16.22 -1.42 -2.07
N SER A 318 17.16 -2.05 -1.37
CA SER A 318 17.79 -3.29 -1.83
C SER A 318 16.82 -4.47 -1.77
N ALA A 319 17.08 -5.51 -2.57
CA ALA A 319 16.30 -6.75 -2.51
C ALA A 319 16.35 -7.38 -1.10
N SER A 320 17.51 -7.34 -0.43
CA SER A 320 17.66 -7.81 0.96
C SER A 320 16.77 -7.04 1.93
N LYS A 321 16.64 -5.72 1.76
CA LYS A 321 15.74 -4.91 2.59
C LYS A 321 14.27 -5.26 2.37
N VAL A 322 13.87 -5.49 1.11
CA VAL A 322 12.49 -5.90 0.78
C VAL A 322 12.20 -7.31 1.33
N ILE A 323 13.15 -8.24 1.21
CA ILE A 323 13.02 -9.59 1.79
C ILE A 323 12.87 -9.51 3.31
N ALA A 324 13.70 -8.70 3.99
CA ALA A 324 13.59 -8.52 5.43
C ALA A 324 12.23 -7.94 5.84
N THR A 325 11.74 -6.93 5.10
CA THR A 325 10.42 -6.35 5.29
C THR A 325 9.30 -7.39 5.10
N LEU A 326 9.36 -8.19 4.02
CA LEU A 326 8.39 -9.26 3.77
C LEU A 326 8.36 -10.30 4.89
N VAL A 327 9.54 -10.72 5.35
CA VAL A 327 9.66 -11.69 6.46
C VAL A 327 9.04 -11.14 7.74
N GLU A 328 9.34 -9.91 8.10
CA GLU A 328 8.77 -9.26 9.29
C GLU A 328 7.25 -9.13 9.20
N VAL A 329 6.74 -8.63 8.08
CA VAL A 329 5.31 -8.48 7.82
C VAL A 329 4.59 -9.82 7.96
N VAL A 330 5.10 -10.87 7.31
CA VAL A 330 4.49 -12.21 7.32
C VAL A 330 4.55 -12.85 8.69
N ALA A 331 5.66 -12.73 9.41
CA ALA A 331 5.78 -13.26 10.78
C ALA A 331 4.83 -12.55 11.76
N LYS A 332 4.49 -11.28 11.48
CA LYS A 332 3.48 -10.52 12.23
C LYS A 332 2.04 -10.73 11.74
N GLY A 333 1.82 -11.57 10.73
CA GLY A 333 0.48 -11.97 10.27
C GLY A 333 -0.08 -11.16 9.10
N GLY A 334 0.68 -10.22 8.54
CA GLY A 334 0.25 -9.34 7.44
C GLY A 334 0.61 -9.86 6.05
N ASN A 335 0.20 -9.07 5.06
CA ASN A 335 0.65 -9.13 3.68
C ASN A 335 1.50 -7.89 3.35
N LEU A 336 2.43 -8.02 2.43
CA LEU A 336 3.20 -6.91 1.88
C LEU A 336 2.74 -6.62 0.46
N VAL A 337 2.34 -5.38 0.18
CA VAL A 337 2.19 -4.87 -1.18
C VAL A 337 3.33 -3.90 -1.49
N LEU A 338 4.11 -4.20 -2.53
CA LEU A 338 5.26 -3.41 -2.93
C LEU A 338 4.87 -2.42 -4.03
N GLY A 339 5.06 -1.12 -3.77
CA GLY A 339 4.78 -0.06 -4.75
C GLY A 339 5.84 -0.01 -5.85
N ILE A 340 5.38 0.04 -7.11
CA ILE A 340 6.21 0.17 -8.31
C ILE A 340 5.55 1.18 -9.24
N GLY A 341 6.35 2.11 -9.79
CA GLY A 341 5.92 3.09 -10.78
C GLY A 341 6.50 2.76 -12.17
N PRO A 342 5.70 2.36 -13.14
CA PRO A 342 6.14 2.26 -14.53
C PRO A 342 6.58 3.62 -15.08
N THR A 343 7.51 3.62 -16.02
CA THR A 343 7.99 4.83 -16.71
C THR A 343 6.88 5.46 -17.59
N PRO A 344 7.01 6.73 -18.01
CA PRO A 344 6.01 7.33 -18.88
C PRO A 344 5.87 6.61 -20.24
N GLU A 345 6.91 5.90 -20.69
CA GLU A 345 6.87 5.09 -21.91
C GLU A 345 6.11 3.77 -21.73
N GLY A 346 5.81 3.37 -20.47
CA GLY A 346 5.10 2.13 -20.15
C GLY A 346 6.01 0.93 -19.86
N THR A 347 7.26 1.16 -19.43
CA THR A 347 8.21 0.10 -19.08
C THR A 347 8.45 0.04 -17.56
N ILE A 348 8.92 -1.10 -17.06
CA ILE A 348 9.48 -1.21 -15.71
C ILE A 348 10.98 -0.98 -15.79
N GLN A 349 11.51 -0.08 -14.94
CA GLN A 349 12.93 0.26 -14.92
C GLN A 349 13.82 -0.97 -14.68
N PRO A 350 14.98 -1.09 -15.37
CA PRO A 350 15.87 -2.24 -15.23
C PRO A 350 16.30 -2.50 -13.78
N GLU A 351 16.53 -1.46 -12.98
CA GLU A 351 16.90 -1.55 -11.57
C GLU A 351 15.81 -2.18 -10.72
N VAL A 352 14.54 -1.96 -11.06
CA VAL A 352 13.39 -2.62 -10.44
C VAL A 352 13.39 -4.11 -10.81
N VAL A 353 13.54 -4.41 -12.11
CA VAL A 353 13.55 -5.79 -12.63
C VAL A 353 14.64 -6.63 -11.95
N GLU A 354 15.86 -6.08 -11.78
CA GLU A 354 16.95 -6.77 -11.11
C GLU A 354 16.60 -7.13 -9.66
N ARG A 355 16.07 -6.18 -8.90
CA ARG A 355 15.65 -6.41 -7.50
C ARG A 355 14.54 -7.44 -7.40
N LEU A 356 13.56 -7.36 -8.27
CA LEU A 356 12.46 -8.33 -8.32
C LEU A 356 12.96 -9.73 -8.66
N LYS A 357 13.92 -9.88 -9.57
CA LYS A 357 14.56 -11.18 -9.87
C LYS A 357 15.33 -11.73 -8.66
N GLU A 358 15.98 -10.88 -7.87
CA GLU A 358 16.67 -11.31 -6.65
C GLU A 358 15.66 -11.79 -5.60
N ILE A 359 14.59 -11.04 -5.38
CA ILE A 359 13.51 -11.42 -4.46
C ILE A 359 12.89 -12.76 -4.90
N GLY A 360 12.60 -12.90 -6.18
CA GLY A 360 12.07 -14.14 -6.75
C GLY A 360 12.98 -15.35 -6.59
N ARG A 361 14.31 -15.18 -6.76
CA ARG A 361 15.28 -16.26 -6.48
C ARG A 361 15.21 -16.71 -5.03
N TRP A 362 15.14 -15.75 -4.09
CA TRP A 362 15.03 -16.05 -2.67
C TRP A 362 13.69 -16.78 -2.35
N LEU A 363 12.58 -16.29 -2.88
CA LEU A 363 11.24 -16.87 -2.65
C LEU A 363 11.09 -18.28 -3.25
N ARG A 364 11.73 -18.57 -4.39
CA ARG A 364 11.74 -19.94 -4.94
C ARG A 364 12.36 -20.95 -3.98
N LEU A 365 13.34 -20.53 -3.19
CA LEU A 365 14.04 -21.41 -2.23
C LEU A 365 13.37 -21.43 -0.85
N ASN A 366 12.79 -20.31 -0.43
CA ASN A 366 12.32 -20.10 0.95
C ASN A 366 10.80 -19.85 1.05
N GLY A 367 10.08 -19.78 -0.06
CA GLY A 367 8.68 -19.41 -0.12
C GLY A 367 7.74 -20.30 0.69
N LYS A 368 8.14 -21.54 0.99
CA LYS A 368 7.41 -22.43 1.91
C LYS A 368 7.28 -21.82 3.31
N ALA A 369 8.23 -21.01 3.73
CA ALA A 369 8.20 -20.29 5.01
C ALA A 369 7.38 -18.99 4.96
N ILE A 370 6.88 -18.59 3.78
CA ILE A 370 6.17 -17.33 3.53
C ILE A 370 4.70 -17.61 3.19
N TYR A 371 4.44 -18.25 2.04
CA TYR A 371 3.09 -18.40 1.51
C TYR A 371 2.25 -19.41 2.28
N GLY A 372 0.96 -19.08 2.49
CA GLY A 372 0.04 -19.96 3.19
C GLY A 372 0.41 -20.24 4.64
N THR A 373 1.29 -19.40 5.23
CA THR A 373 1.69 -19.53 6.63
C THR A 373 0.83 -18.69 7.56
N CYS A 374 0.83 -19.04 8.82
CA CYS A 374 0.26 -18.26 9.91
C CYS A 374 1.36 -17.82 10.90
N PRO A 375 1.11 -16.73 11.67
CA PRO A 375 2.04 -16.28 12.69
C PRO A 375 2.16 -17.29 13.84
N THR A 376 3.26 -17.20 14.60
CA THR A 376 3.47 -17.96 15.85
C THR A 376 3.43 -17.02 17.04
N ASN A 377 3.07 -17.51 18.23
CA ASN A 377 3.05 -16.67 19.45
C ASN A 377 4.42 -16.05 19.77
N HIS A 378 5.51 -16.75 19.42
CA HIS A 378 6.88 -16.27 19.56
C HIS A 378 7.45 -16.07 18.14
N TYR A 379 7.06 -14.97 17.50
CA TYR A 379 7.35 -14.72 16.09
C TYR A 379 8.74 -14.14 15.81
N HIS A 380 9.46 -13.68 16.86
CA HIS A 380 10.76 -13.05 16.70
C HIS A 380 11.69 -13.31 17.88
N GLU A 381 12.97 -13.61 17.59
CA GLU A 381 14.05 -13.72 18.59
C GLU A 381 15.40 -13.41 17.94
N GLY A 382 15.97 -12.24 18.26
CA GLY A 382 17.25 -11.79 17.66
C GLY A 382 17.16 -11.57 16.15
N ASN A 383 17.91 -12.37 15.38
CA ASN A 383 17.87 -12.31 13.91
C ASN A 383 16.91 -13.35 13.29
N LEU A 384 16.14 -14.05 14.11
CA LEU A 384 15.20 -15.09 13.70
C LEU A 384 13.76 -14.61 13.75
N TRP A 385 13.04 -14.90 12.67
CA TRP A 385 11.60 -14.72 12.56
C TRP A 385 10.93 -16.07 12.36
N PHE A 386 9.73 -16.23 12.91
CA PHE A 386 9.06 -17.52 12.90
C PHE A 386 7.67 -17.45 12.27
N THR A 387 7.38 -18.43 11.43
CA THR A 387 6.06 -18.69 10.87
C THR A 387 5.70 -20.17 11.06
N ALA A 388 4.44 -20.54 10.83
CA ALA A 388 3.99 -21.92 10.91
C ALA A 388 3.11 -22.29 9.71
N SER A 389 3.09 -23.58 9.34
CA SER A 389 2.08 -24.12 8.45
C SER A 389 0.71 -24.09 9.13
N LYS A 390 -0.37 -23.89 8.39
CA LYS A 390 -1.74 -23.83 8.94
C LYS A 390 -2.18 -25.12 9.63
N ASP A 391 -1.64 -26.27 9.23
CA ASP A 391 -1.90 -27.56 9.85
C ASP A 391 -1.08 -27.79 11.13
N GLY A 392 -0.21 -26.85 11.51
CA GLY A 392 0.63 -26.88 12.70
C GLY A 392 1.75 -27.93 12.70
N LYS A 393 1.94 -28.67 11.58
CA LYS A 393 2.95 -29.74 11.51
C LYS A 393 4.37 -29.23 11.33
N SER A 394 4.53 -28.10 10.62
CA SER A 394 5.83 -27.46 10.39
C SER A 394 5.84 -26.05 10.94
N ARG A 395 6.98 -25.64 11.47
CA ARG A 395 7.33 -24.26 11.77
C ARG A 395 8.53 -23.88 10.95
N TYR A 396 8.69 -22.61 10.72
CA TYR A 396 9.80 -22.08 9.94
C TYR A 396 10.56 -21.07 10.77
N ALA A 397 11.89 -21.18 10.82
CA ALA A 397 12.78 -20.18 11.39
C ALA A 397 13.52 -19.50 10.24
N ILE A 398 13.25 -18.22 10.05
CA ILE A 398 13.82 -17.41 8.98
C ILE A 398 14.90 -16.51 9.58
N TYR A 399 16.14 -16.70 9.17
CA TYR A 399 17.28 -15.93 9.64
C TYR A 399 17.53 -14.73 8.71
N LEU A 400 17.58 -13.54 9.27
CA LEU A 400 17.94 -12.30 8.59
C LEU A 400 19.33 -11.84 9.06
N PRO A 401 20.37 -11.94 8.22
CA PRO A 401 21.71 -11.51 8.61
C PRO A 401 21.78 -9.98 8.71
N LYS A 402 22.46 -9.46 9.72
CA LYS A 402 22.80 -8.05 9.81
C LYS A 402 23.99 -7.71 8.93
N GLU A 403 24.00 -6.52 8.34
CA GLU A 403 25.05 -6.12 7.40
C GLU A 403 26.43 -6.14 8.00
N GLU A 404 26.60 -5.71 9.25
CA GLU A 404 27.90 -5.57 9.91
C GLU A 404 28.38 -6.84 10.63
N GLU A 405 27.52 -7.86 10.80
CA GLU A 405 27.87 -9.08 11.52
C GLU A 405 28.32 -10.17 10.53
N PRO A 406 29.37 -10.95 10.83
CA PRO A 406 29.72 -12.13 10.03
C PRO A 406 28.64 -13.19 10.14
N MET A 407 28.56 -14.07 9.15
CA MET A 407 27.63 -15.21 9.20
C MET A 407 28.03 -16.13 10.36
N PRO A 408 27.13 -16.45 11.30
CA PRO A 408 27.47 -17.30 12.45
C PRO A 408 27.67 -18.74 12.01
N LEU A 409 28.48 -19.49 12.76
CA LEU A 409 28.64 -20.95 12.56
C LEU A 409 27.50 -21.76 13.15
N SER A 410 26.70 -21.16 14.01
CA SER A 410 25.48 -21.74 14.58
C SER A 410 24.51 -20.63 14.99
N ILE A 411 23.23 -20.94 14.95
CA ILE A 411 22.16 -20.10 15.46
C ILE A 411 21.47 -20.81 16.60
N THR A 412 21.15 -20.06 17.65
CA THR A 412 20.53 -20.57 18.85
C THR A 412 19.31 -19.73 19.20
N TRP A 413 18.23 -20.39 19.61
CA TRP A 413 16.99 -19.73 20.01
C TRP A 413 16.27 -20.52 21.08
N SER A 414 15.39 -19.84 21.81
CA SER A 414 14.43 -20.41 22.76
C SER A 414 13.05 -20.43 22.11
N ASN A 415 12.08 -21.11 22.64
CA ASN A 415 10.75 -21.24 22.03
C ASN A 415 10.77 -21.89 20.63
N ASN A 416 9.64 -22.15 20.01
CA ASN A 416 9.56 -22.83 18.71
C ASN A 416 10.58 -24.00 18.54
N ILE A 417 10.80 -24.78 19.62
CA ILE A 417 11.83 -25.82 19.68
C ILE A 417 11.49 -26.98 18.73
N PRO A 418 12.42 -27.43 17.87
CA PRO A 418 12.20 -28.57 16.99
C PRO A 418 12.10 -29.87 17.80
N ARG A 419 11.14 -30.73 17.45
CA ARG A 419 10.97 -32.05 18.09
C ARG A 419 11.89 -33.12 17.47
N LYS A 420 12.12 -33.05 16.16
CA LYS A 420 12.86 -34.05 15.37
C LYS A 420 14.07 -33.47 14.65
N GLY A 421 14.21 -32.13 14.54
CA GLY A 421 15.33 -31.45 13.92
C GLY A 421 14.94 -30.31 13.03
N ALA A 422 15.90 -29.81 12.27
CA ALA A 422 15.76 -28.72 11.31
C ALA A 422 16.28 -29.10 9.94
N ARG A 423 15.75 -28.48 8.89
CA ARG A 423 16.11 -28.67 7.50
C ARG A 423 16.28 -27.31 6.81
N LEU A 424 17.35 -27.11 6.08
CA LEU A 424 17.56 -25.90 5.29
C LEU A 424 16.69 -25.96 4.03
N LEU A 425 15.72 -25.05 3.86
CA LEU A 425 14.78 -25.07 2.73
C LEU A 425 15.49 -25.00 1.37
N ALA A 426 16.50 -24.13 1.24
CA ALA A 426 17.21 -23.93 -0.01
C ALA A 426 17.88 -25.18 -0.59
N THR A 427 18.18 -26.19 0.24
CA THR A 427 18.89 -27.40 -0.21
C THR A 427 18.21 -28.69 0.21
N ASP A 428 17.11 -28.60 0.95
CA ASP A 428 16.41 -29.72 1.57
C ASP A 428 17.28 -30.59 2.51
N LYS A 429 18.47 -30.10 2.90
CA LYS A 429 19.41 -30.84 3.74
C LYS A 429 19.03 -30.73 5.21
N LYS A 430 19.03 -31.88 5.90
CA LYS A 430 18.90 -31.93 7.35
C LYS A 430 20.12 -31.30 8.01
N MET A 431 19.88 -30.43 8.96
CA MET A 431 20.92 -29.69 9.68
C MET A 431 21.25 -30.37 10.99
N ARG A 432 22.54 -30.35 11.37
CA ARG A 432 22.92 -30.76 12.72
C ARG A 432 22.23 -29.84 13.73
N THR A 433 21.43 -30.48 14.59
CA THR A 433 20.60 -29.76 15.57
C THR A 433 20.83 -30.38 16.96
N THR A 434 20.97 -29.54 17.97
CA THR A 434 21.00 -29.96 19.37
C THR A 434 19.92 -29.21 20.14
N VAL A 435 19.26 -29.90 21.07
CA VAL A 435 18.26 -29.30 21.97
C VAL A 435 18.71 -29.60 23.40
N LYS A 436 18.80 -28.53 24.20
CA LYS A 436 19.12 -28.58 25.62
C LYS A 436 18.10 -27.76 26.41
N GLY A 437 17.26 -28.43 27.17
CA GLY A 437 16.14 -27.79 27.87
C GLY A 437 15.22 -27.07 26.87
N ASN A 438 14.98 -25.78 27.08
CA ASN A 438 14.16 -24.94 26.21
C ASN A 438 15.00 -24.17 25.15
N GLN A 439 16.14 -24.72 24.72
CA GLN A 439 17.03 -24.06 23.77
C GLN A 439 17.42 -24.99 22.62
N ALA A 440 17.25 -24.56 21.40
CA ALA A 440 17.67 -25.24 20.19
C ALA A 440 18.91 -24.53 19.57
N THR A 441 19.87 -25.32 19.12
CA THR A 441 21.02 -24.81 18.35
C THR A 441 21.11 -25.59 17.04
N VAL A 442 21.17 -24.86 15.92
CA VAL A 442 21.40 -25.39 14.58
C VAL A 442 22.78 -24.93 14.10
N PHE A 443 23.61 -25.90 13.66
CA PHE A 443 24.94 -25.62 13.12
C PHE A 443 24.88 -25.37 11.64
N LEU A 444 25.46 -24.25 11.19
CA LEU A 444 25.44 -23.82 9.80
C LEU A 444 26.71 -24.29 9.05
N PRO A 445 26.66 -24.50 7.73
CA PRO A 445 27.83 -24.77 6.91
C PRO A 445 28.83 -23.61 6.98
N LYS A 446 30.13 -23.91 7.03
CA LYS A 446 31.22 -22.91 7.14
C LYS A 446 31.28 -21.92 5.98
N ASN A 447 30.81 -22.34 4.80
CA ASN A 447 30.81 -21.56 3.56
C ASN A 447 29.41 -21.04 3.19
N MET A 448 28.51 -20.91 4.16
CA MET A 448 27.18 -20.37 3.92
C MET A 448 27.27 -18.90 3.53
N LYS A 449 26.61 -18.53 2.44
CA LYS A 449 26.54 -17.13 1.99
C LYS A 449 25.82 -16.27 2.99
N LYS A 450 26.21 -15.01 3.07
CA LYS A 450 25.56 -14.00 3.92
C LYS A 450 24.28 -13.48 3.27
N GLU A 451 23.27 -14.32 3.24
CA GLU A 451 21.92 -14.04 2.69
C GLU A 451 20.87 -14.54 3.68
N ALA A 452 19.66 -13.97 3.60
CA ALA A 452 18.51 -14.49 4.35
C ALA A 452 18.21 -15.94 3.94
N PHE A 453 17.85 -16.78 4.90
CA PHE A 453 17.48 -18.17 4.63
C PHE A 453 16.43 -18.67 5.61
N ALA A 454 15.72 -19.72 5.25
CA ALA A 454 14.72 -20.34 6.10
C ALA A 454 15.07 -21.81 6.43
N LEU A 455 14.80 -22.17 7.66
CA LEU A 455 14.81 -23.53 8.16
C LEU A 455 13.38 -24.01 8.37
N GLU A 456 13.04 -25.18 7.88
CA GLU A 456 11.87 -25.93 8.37
C GLU A 456 12.27 -26.63 9.67
N ILE A 457 11.51 -26.41 10.74
CA ILE A 457 11.70 -27.03 12.05
C ILE A 457 10.50 -27.93 12.36
N PHE A 458 10.74 -29.18 12.70
CA PHE A 458 9.72 -30.23 12.83
C PHE A 458 9.97 -31.22 13.97
#